data_d51f72265f0952030cc74c494c40d662
#
_entry.id   d51f72265f0952030cc74c494c40d662
#
_cell.length_a   1.000
_cell.length_b   1.000
_cell.length_c   1.000
_cell.angle_alpha   90.00
_cell.angle_beta   90.00
_cell.angle_gamma   90.00
#
_symmetry.space_group_name_H-M   'P 1'
#
loop_
_entity.id
_entity.type
_entity.pdbx_description
1 polymer ?
#
loop_
_entity_poly.entity_id
_entity_poly.type
_entity_poly.pdbx_seq_one_letter_code
_entity_poly.pdbx_strand_id
1 'polypeptide(L)'
;MSVRQAFLAATTVSIVAFAMSPASAQSLRYANQGDLKSLDPYTLNETTTHAHLGQVYEGLIARDQDLKIIPALAESWETPEEPTRWRFHLRKNVKFQNGDPFTADDVVFSAERVRAKGSNLQAYIPADAKVVKVDDYTVDFILTSPNPILNSLWANWYIMDKKWCEEHNAMAPTPAAATSPSFASLNANGTGPFTVESHQPGVKTVFKPNPNWWQKPEHNLKEIVFTPIGSDATRVAALLSGEVDIIEPVPIQDIARVDGSPNAQVLKRPEIRTIFLGMDQARDELLYSNVKGKNPFKDVRVREAFFKAIDVELIKTRVMRGLSTPSALMIAPQVFALSKDFTRPKFDPDGAKKLLTEAGYPDGFEVTLDCPNDRYVNDSAICQAVVGMLARIGVKVNLLAQPKQQYFAKVLKPGGYQTSFYLLGWTPGTLDSHDVLYQILGCRDDPTSSRGEANLGGYCNKKLDAIADKVLVETDTNKRDLLIKEGFEIPAKDFAYIPLHQQALAWGASKKLKVVQRADNAVLPYWISKQE
;
A
#
# COMPACT_ATOMS: atom_id res chain seq x y z
N MET A 1 -47.76 -69.61 -47.37
CA MET A 1 -46.62 -68.90 -47.99
C MET A 1 -46.59 -67.50 -47.42
N SER A 2 -45.66 -67.25 -46.51
CA SER A 2 -45.58 -66.03 -45.69
C SER A 2 -44.30 -65.29 -46.06
N VAL A 3 -44.44 -64.03 -46.53
CA VAL A 3 -43.32 -63.17 -46.85
C VAL A 3 -43.05 -62.28 -45.60
N ARG A 4 -41.88 -62.42 -44.98
CA ARG A 4 -41.39 -61.59 -43.90
C ARG A 4 -40.69 -60.34 -44.51
N GLN A 5 -41.21 -59.16 -44.28
CA GLN A 5 -40.54 -57.89 -44.50
C GLN A 5 -39.66 -57.56 -43.30
N ALA A 6 -38.38 -57.34 -43.53
CA ALA A 6 -37.43 -56.83 -42.54
C ALA A 6 -37.37 -55.31 -42.63
N PHE A 7 -37.67 -54.60 -41.51
CA PHE A 7 -37.43 -53.16 -41.35
C PHE A 7 -36.02 -52.93 -40.87
N LEU A 8 -35.19 -52.25 -41.64
CA LEU A 8 -33.91 -51.65 -41.20
C LEU A 8 -34.26 -50.30 -40.52
N ALA A 9 -34.01 -50.19 -39.21
CA ALA A 9 -34.03 -48.91 -38.53
C ALA A 9 -32.60 -48.28 -38.63
N ALA A 10 -32.50 -47.19 -39.39
CA ALA A 10 -31.27 -46.37 -39.39
C ALA A 10 -31.30 -45.40 -38.22
N THR A 11 -30.43 -45.62 -37.21
CA THR A 11 -30.25 -44.73 -36.06
C THR A 11 -29.23 -43.65 -36.47
N THR A 12 -29.70 -42.44 -36.73
CA THR A 12 -28.87 -41.26 -36.92
C THR A 12 -28.38 -40.75 -35.57
N VAL A 13 -27.11 -40.96 -35.25
CA VAL A 13 -26.44 -40.34 -34.12
C VAL A 13 -26.09 -38.90 -34.47
N SER A 14 -26.86 -37.95 -33.97
CA SER A 14 -26.53 -36.53 -34.06
C SER A 14 -25.41 -36.21 -33.06
N ILE A 15 -24.19 -36.02 -33.57
CA ILE A 15 -23.07 -35.49 -32.81
C ILE A 15 -23.32 -33.98 -32.64
N VAL A 16 -23.79 -33.57 -31.47
CA VAL A 16 -23.82 -32.16 -31.07
C VAL A 16 -22.37 -31.78 -30.72
N ALA A 17 -21.70 -31.16 -31.67
CA ALA A 17 -20.42 -30.50 -31.45
C ALA A 17 -20.69 -29.29 -30.55
N PHE A 18 -20.37 -29.38 -29.28
CA PHE A 18 -20.25 -28.22 -28.41
C PHE A 18 -19.10 -27.37 -28.97
N ALA A 19 -19.43 -26.34 -29.71
CA ALA A 19 -18.52 -25.29 -30.07
C ALA A 19 -18.12 -24.58 -28.76
N MET A 20 -16.95 -24.93 -28.19
CA MET A 20 -16.32 -24.16 -27.16
C MET A 20 -16.02 -22.77 -27.75
N SER A 21 -16.78 -21.80 -27.35
CA SER A 21 -16.59 -20.40 -27.74
C SER A 21 -15.19 -19.95 -27.36
N PRO A 22 -14.43 -19.26 -28.23
CA PRO A 22 -13.09 -18.73 -27.95
C PRO A 22 -13.11 -17.53 -26.99
N ALA A 23 -14.16 -17.36 -26.20
CA ALA A 23 -14.31 -16.25 -25.24
C ALA A 23 -13.30 -16.29 -24.06
N SER A 24 -12.64 -17.43 -23.82
CA SER A 24 -11.68 -17.59 -22.71
C SER A 24 -10.32 -16.93 -22.95
N ALA A 25 -9.94 -16.62 -24.18
CA ALA A 25 -8.57 -16.17 -24.51
C ALA A 25 -8.23 -14.74 -24.05
N GLN A 26 -9.22 -13.88 -23.77
CA GLN A 26 -9.04 -12.46 -23.43
C GLN A 26 -9.59 -12.07 -22.05
N SER A 27 -10.00 -13.04 -21.23
CA SER A 27 -10.36 -12.82 -19.81
C SER A 27 -9.08 -12.90 -18.96
N LEU A 28 -8.87 -11.91 -18.06
CA LEU A 28 -7.84 -11.93 -17.03
C LEU A 28 -8.46 -12.39 -15.72
N ARG A 29 -8.01 -13.54 -15.20
CA ARG A 29 -8.43 -14.05 -13.89
C ARG A 29 -7.33 -13.72 -12.88
N TYR A 30 -7.66 -12.85 -11.94
CA TYR A 30 -6.74 -12.32 -10.94
C TYR A 30 -7.15 -12.75 -9.54
N ALA A 31 -6.21 -13.27 -8.74
CA ALA A 31 -6.45 -13.57 -7.34
C ALA A 31 -5.44 -12.86 -6.44
N ASN A 32 -5.97 -12.29 -5.35
CA ASN A 32 -5.21 -11.63 -4.29
C ASN A 32 -5.61 -12.24 -2.93
N GLN A 33 -4.74 -12.12 -1.92
CA GLN A 33 -5.08 -12.53 -0.55
C GLN A 33 -6.12 -11.61 0.11
N GLY A 34 -6.17 -10.33 -0.29
CA GLY A 34 -7.14 -9.35 0.19
C GLY A 34 -8.41 -9.31 -0.66
N ASP A 35 -9.47 -8.76 -0.10
CA ASP A 35 -10.77 -8.60 -0.73
C ASP A 35 -11.07 -7.14 -1.06
N LEU A 36 -11.81 -6.88 -2.14
CA LEU A 36 -12.40 -5.59 -2.45
C LEU A 36 -13.77 -5.50 -1.76
N LYS A 37 -13.82 -4.92 -0.58
CA LYS A 37 -15.03 -4.89 0.25
C LYS A 37 -16.03 -3.81 -0.12
N SER A 38 -15.60 -2.75 -0.79
CA SER A 38 -16.43 -1.60 -1.15
C SER A 38 -15.98 -1.02 -2.48
N LEU A 39 -16.93 -0.60 -3.30
CA LEU A 39 -16.71 0.16 -4.53
C LEU A 39 -16.69 1.68 -4.29
N ASP A 40 -17.04 2.16 -3.10
CA ASP A 40 -16.90 3.57 -2.72
C ASP A 40 -15.41 3.89 -2.49
N PRO A 41 -14.81 4.78 -3.29
CA PRO A 41 -13.37 5.02 -3.29
C PRO A 41 -12.83 5.66 -2.00
N TYR A 42 -13.70 6.14 -1.11
CA TYR A 42 -13.30 6.80 0.13
C TYR A 42 -13.45 5.93 1.38
N THR A 43 -13.88 4.67 1.21
CA THR A 43 -14.06 3.73 2.32
C THR A 43 -12.75 3.30 2.97
N LEU A 44 -11.71 3.00 2.17
CA LEU A 44 -10.44 2.45 2.67
C LEU A 44 -9.24 3.08 1.95
N ASN A 45 -8.29 3.58 2.73
CA ASN A 45 -6.99 4.04 2.25
C ASN A 45 -5.99 2.86 2.27
N GLU A 46 -6.04 2.03 1.25
CA GLU A 46 -5.26 0.79 1.15
C GLU A 46 -4.84 0.54 -0.30
N THR A 47 -3.59 0.08 -0.51
CA THR A 47 -3.00 -0.13 -1.85
C THR A 47 -3.85 -1.06 -2.72
N THR A 48 -4.32 -2.20 -2.17
CA THR A 48 -5.14 -3.16 -2.93
C THR A 48 -6.47 -2.54 -3.35
N THR A 49 -7.13 -1.81 -2.44
CA THR A 49 -8.38 -1.09 -2.72
C THR A 49 -8.16 -0.04 -3.82
N HIS A 50 -7.12 0.79 -3.70
CA HIS A 50 -6.80 1.79 -4.73
C HIS A 50 -6.46 1.16 -6.08
N ALA A 51 -5.72 0.03 -6.11
CA ALA A 51 -5.40 -0.66 -7.36
C ALA A 51 -6.65 -1.18 -8.09
N HIS A 52 -7.63 -1.73 -7.35
CA HIS A 52 -8.90 -2.18 -7.94
C HIS A 52 -9.79 -1.02 -8.38
N LEU A 53 -9.92 0.00 -7.53
CA LEU A 53 -10.79 1.15 -7.82
C LEU A 53 -10.20 2.06 -8.90
N GLY A 54 -8.87 2.12 -9.05
CA GLY A 54 -8.19 2.79 -10.17
C GLY A 54 -8.43 2.17 -11.54
N GLN A 55 -9.13 1.01 -11.64
CA GLN A 55 -9.66 0.50 -12.88
C GLN A 55 -10.99 1.18 -13.28
N VAL A 56 -11.69 1.74 -12.32
CA VAL A 56 -13.06 2.26 -12.47
C VAL A 56 -13.09 3.77 -12.37
N TYR A 57 -12.31 4.34 -11.46
CA TYR A 57 -12.22 5.77 -11.22
C TYR A 57 -10.86 6.32 -11.61
N GLU A 58 -10.79 7.62 -11.86
CA GLU A 58 -9.55 8.34 -12.11
C GLU A 58 -9.44 9.58 -11.20
N GLY A 59 -8.21 9.98 -10.90
CA GLY A 59 -7.90 11.24 -10.22
C GLY A 59 -7.63 12.37 -11.22
N LEU A 60 -7.35 13.56 -10.71
CA LEU A 60 -6.88 14.68 -11.54
C LEU A 60 -5.53 14.37 -12.17
N ILE A 61 -4.70 13.63 -11.45
CA ILE A 61 -3.38 13.14 -11.86
C ILE A 61 -3.31 11.64 -11.65
N ALA A 62 -2.34 10.99 -12.29
CA ALA A 62 -2.04 9.57 -12.13
C ALA A 62 -0.54 9.36 -11.91
N ARG A 63 -0.12 8.11 -11.77
CA ARG A 63 1.29 7.71 -11.76
C ARG A 63 1.56 6.73 -12.89
N ASP A 64 2.67 6.94 -13.58
CA ASP A 64 3.15 6.03 -14.61
C ASP A 64 3.72 4.73 -14.03
N GLN A 65 4.33 3.90 -14.87
CA GLN A 65 4.94 2.63 -14.51
C GLN A 65 6.13 2.77 -13.55
N ASP A 66 6.77 3.95 -13.55
CA ASP A 66 7.91 4.30 -12.67
C ASP A 66 7.49 5.16 -11.47
N LEU A 67 6.17 5.29 -11.21
CA LEU A 67 5.55 6.06 -10.13
C LEU A 67 5.69 7.59 -10.27
N LYS A 68 6.10 8.10 -11.41
CA LYS A 68 6.13 9.54 -11.69
C LYS A 68 4.72 10.06 -11.87
N ILE A 69 4.48 11.27 -11.38
CA ILE A 69 3.19 11.96 -11.55
C ILE A 69 3.01 12.34 -13.02
N ILE A 70 1.86 12.00 -13.57
CA ILE A 70 1.44 12.29 -14.93
C ILE A 70 0.03 12.88 -14.96
N PRO A 71 -0.34 13.68 -16.01
CA PRO A 71 -1.69 14.13 -16.23
C PRO A 71 -2.70 12.98 -16.37
N ALA A 72 -3.90 13.16 -15.79
CA ALA A 72 -5.04 12.24 -15.93
C ALA A 72 -6.30 13.04 -16.28
N LEU A 73 -7.30 13.18 -15.40
CA LEU A 73 -8.48 14.00 -15.65
C LEU A 73 -8.15 15.52 -15.78
N ALA A 74 -7.05 15.96 -15.18
CA ALA A 74 -6.44 17.24 -15.54
C ALA A 74 -5.40 17.01 -16.65
N GLU A 75 -5.44 17.81 -17.72
CA GLU A 75 -4.44 17.80 -18.79
C GLU A 75 -3.18 18.57 -18.42
N SER A 76 -3.30 19.54 -17.50
CA SER A 76 -2.18 20.32 -16.96
C SER A 76 -2.58 20.95 -15.63
N TRP A 77 -1.59 21.43 -14.90
CA TRP A 77 -1.77 22.26 -13.71
C TRP A 77 -0.70 23.33 -13.62
N GLU A 78 -1.07 24.44 -13.01
CA GLU A 78 -0.15 25.52 -12.70
C GLU A 78 0.37 25.31 -11.27
N THR A 79 1.68 25.26 -11.12
CA THR A 79 2.35 25.50 -9.85
C THR A 79 2.61 26.99 -9.76
N PRO A 80 1.87 27.74 -8.96
CA PRO A 80 1.99 29.19 -8.95
C PRO A 80 3.33 29.61 -8.31
N GLU A 81 3.77 30.84 -8.61
CA GLU A 81 4.83 31.53 -7.86
C GLU A 81 4.49 31.59 -6.36
N GLU A 82 3.19 31.58 -6.02
CA GLU A 82 2.68 31.39 -4.67
C GLU A 82 2.21 29.94 -4.50
N PRO A 83 2.97 29.06 -3.80
CA PRO A 83 2.62 27.64 -3.64
C PRO A 83 1.41 27.38 -2.72
N THR A 84 0.58 28.42 -2.50
CA THR A 84 -0.71 28.37 -1.79
C THR A 84 -1.90 28.20 -2.73
N ARG A 85 -1.71 28.25 -4.06
CA ARG A 85 -2.78 28.02 -5.02
C ARG A 85 -2.34 27.04 -6.09
N TRP A 86 -3.13 25.97 -6.29
CA TRP A 86 -2.98 25.00 -7.36
C TRP A 86 -4.15 25.16 -8.33
N ARG A 87 -3.88 25.49 -9.60
CA ARG A 87 -4.90 25.55 -10.65
C ARG A 87 -4.77 24.34 -11.55
N PHE A 88 -5.88 23.61 -11.75
CA PHE A 88 -5.96 22.47 -12.65
C PHE A 88 -6.84 22.80 -13.85
N HIS A 89 -6.32 22.49 -15.05
CA HIS A 89 -7.05 22.55 -16.30
C HIS A 89 -7.56 21.15 -16.63
N LEU A 90 -8.89 21.00 -16.64
CA LEU A 90 -9.54 19.72 -16.78
C LEU A 90 -9.70 19.33 -18.26
N ARG A 91 -9.64 18.03 -18.54
CA ARG A 91 -9.91 17.50 -19.88
C ARG A 91 -11.35 17.74 -20.27
N LYS A 92 -11.52 18.20 -21.51
CA LYS A 92 -12.82 18.28 -22.17
C LYS A 92 -13.19 16.94 -22.77
N ASN A 93 -14.50 16.67 -22.95
CA ASN A 93 -15.02 15.45 -23.57
C ASN A 93 -14.76 14.14 -22.80
N VAL A 94 -14.42 14.19 -21.52
CA VAL A 94 -14.44 13.02 -20.63
C VAL A 94 -15.87 12.80 -20.16
N LYS A 95 -16.25 11.52 -20.08
CA LYS A 95 -17.58 11.09 -19.60
C LYS A 95 -17.45 10.05 -18.52
N PHE A 96 -18.33 10.11 -17.56
CA PHE A 96 -18.58 9.00 -16.66
C PHE A 96 -19.22 7.81 -17.40
N GLN A 97 -19.21 6.65 -16.78
CA GLN A 97 -19.70 5.39 -17.38
C GLN A 97 -21.18 5.46 -17.75
N ASN A 98 -21.99 6.21 -17.00
CA ASN A 98 -23.41 6.48 -17.30
C ASN A 98 -23.63 7.46 -18.46
N GLY A 99 -22.55 8.11 -18.95
CA GLY A 99 -22.59 9.07 -20.06
C GLY A 99 -22.62 10.54 -19.62
N ASP A 100 -22.73 10.84 -18.34
CA ASP A 100 -22.67 12.20 -17.81
C ASP A 100 -21.31 12.83 -18.08
N PRO A 101 -21.24 14.16 -18.39
CA PRO A 101 -19.97 14.84 -18.66
C PRO A 101 -19.21 15.07 -17.35
N PHE A 102 -17.89 14.88 -17.38
CA PHE A 102 -17.00 15.27 -16.30
C PHE A 102 -16.72 16.78 -16.35
N THR A 103 -16.88 17.48 -15.22
CA THR A 103 -16.67 18.93 -15.08
C THR A 103 -16.02 19.30 -13.74
N ALA A 104 -15.76 20.59 -13.55
CA ALA A 104 -15.24 21.14 -12.29
C ALA A 104 -16.23 20.96 -11.11
N ASP A 105 -17.54 20.83 -11.37
CA ASP A 105 -18.53 20.57 -10.32
C ASP A 105 -18.28 19.22 -9.63
N ASP A 106 -17.85 18.20 -10.39
CA ASP A 106 -17.52 16.88 -9.87
C ASP A 106 -16.26 16.91 -9.00
N VAL A 107 -15.27 17.74 -9.38
CA VAL A 107 -14.04 17.91 -8.61
C VAL A 107 -14.34 18.62 -7.28
N VAL A 108 -15.11 19.71 -7.29
CA VAL A 108 -15.53 20.41 -6.06
C VAL A 108 -16.32 19.49 -5.15
N PHE A 109 -17.32 18.78 -5.69
CA PHE A 109 -18.10 17.80 -4.96
C PHE A 109 -17.22 16.70 -4.34
N SER A 110 -16.30 16.12 -5.12
CA SER A 110 -15.40 15.08 -4.66
C SER A 110 -14.46 15.56 -3.55
N ALA A 111 -14.02 16.82 -3.60
CA ALA A 111 -13.22 17.43 -2.54
C ALA A 111 -14.00 17.62 -1.24
N GLU A 112 -15.27 17.97 -1.31
CA GLU A 112 -16.14 18.04 -0.14
C GLU A 112 -16.44 16.66 0.42
N ARG A 113 -16.75 15.69 -0.45
CA ARG A 113 -17.07 14.33 -0.07
C ARG A 113 -15.87 13.61 0.58
N VAL A 114 -14.66 13.79 0.07
CA VAL A 114 -13.47 13.13 0.64
C VAL A 114 -13.14 13.64 2.06
N ARG A 115 -13.48 14.90 2.38
CA ARG A 115 -13.32 15.49 3.72
C ARG A 115 -14.45 15.14 4.68
N ALA A 116 -15.57 14.62 4.18
CA ALA A 116 -16.75 14.34 4.99
C ALA A 116 -16.48 13.21 6.00
N LYS A 117 -17.22 13.25 7.12
CA LYS A 117 -17.18 12.22 8.15
C LYS A 117 -17.50 10.85 7.54
N GLY A 118 -16.68 9.85 7.82
CA GLY A 118 -16.82 8.50 7.27
C GLY A 118 -15.80 8.17 6.18
N SER A 119 -15.19 9.17 5.55
CA SER A 119 -14.08 8.96 4.64
C SER A 119 -12.81 8.54 5.39
N ASN A 120 -12.09 7.58 4.83
CA ASN A 120 -10.76 7.17 5.31
C ASN A 120 -9.62 7.97 4.63
N LEU A 121 -9.98 8.90 3.72
CA LEU A 121 -9.07 9.74 2.94
C LEU A 121 -9.20 11.24 3.27
N GLN A 122 -9.71 11.60 4.46
CA GLN A 122 -9.97 12.99 4.84
C GLN A 122 -8.73 13.91 4.71
N ALA A 123 -7.55 13.37 4.99
CA ALA A 123 -6.29 14.11 4.91
C ALA A 123 -5.83 14.44 3.48
N TYR A 124 -6.48 13.89 2.44
CA TYR A 124 -6.07 14.15 1.05
C TYR A 124 -6.35 15.59 0.59
N ILE A 125 -7.36 16.20 1.15
CA ILE A 125 -7.64 17.62 0.94
C ILE A 125 -7.58 18.30 2.32
N PRO A 126 -6.64 19.25 2.55
CA PRO A 126 -6.56 19.97 3.82
C PRO A 126 -7.90 20.59 4.22
N ALA A 127 -8.23 20.51 5.52
CA ALA A 127 -9.54 20.95 6.02
C ALA A 127 -9.81 22.44 5.76
N ASP A 128 -8.75 23.27 5.76
CA ASP A 128 -8.77 24.69 5.51
C ASP A 128 -8.63 25.08 4.02
N ALA A 129 -8.38 24.08 3.14
CA ALA A 129 -8.30 24.32 1.71
C ALA A 129 -9.67 24.72 1.12
N LYS A 130 -9.69 25.76 0.29
CA LYS A 130 -10.86 26.14 -0.49
C LYS A 130 -10.71 25.57 -1.89
N VAL A 131 -11.73 24.80 -2.34
CA VAL A 131 -11.79 24.28 -3.70
C VAL A 131 -12.83 25.07 -4.47
N VAL A 132 -12.41 25.76 -5.53
CA VAL A 132 -13.21 26.76 -6.23
C VAL A 132 -13.31 26.43 -7.70
N LYS A 133 -14.52 26.26 -8.20
CA LYS A 133 -14.81 26.22 -9.64
C LYS A 133 -14.54 27.62 -10.23
N VAL A 134 -13.60 27.72 -11.17
CA VAL A 134 -13.33 28.95 -11.93
C VAL A 134 -14.23 29.00 -13.16
N ASP A 135 -14.30 27.88 -13.89
CA ASP A 135 -15.22 27.60 -14.99
C ASP A 135 -15.47 26.08 -15.07
N ASP A 136 -16.20 25.58 -16.09
CA ASP A 136 -16.54 24.17 -16.20
C ASP A 136 -15.31 23.23 -16.32
N TYR A 137 -14.15 23.77 -16.72
CA TYR A 137 -12.93 22.98 -16.95
C TYR A 137 -11.71 23.56 -16.24
N THR A 138 -11.91 24.43 -15.25
CA THR A 138 -10.84 25.00 -14.44
C THR A 138 -11.22 25.00 -12.97
N VAL A 139 -10.36 24.45 -12.11
CA VAL A 139 -10.57 24.40 -10.67
C VAL A 139 -9.32 24.88 -9.92
N ASP A 140 -9.53 25.73 -8.90
CA ASP A 140 -8.49 26.22 -7.99
C ASP A 140 -8.59 25.51 -6.64
N PHE A 141 -7.44 25.07 -6.13
CA PHE A 141 -7.25 24.67 -4.74
C PHE A 141 -6.43 25.74 -4.04
N ILE A 142 -7.06 26.44 -3.10
CA ILE A 142 -6.45 27.56 -2.38
C ILE A 142 -6.13 27.08 -0.96
N LEU A 143 -4.86 27.14 -0.59
CA LEU A 143 -4.32 26.67 0.68
C LEU A 143 -3.98 27.86 1.57
N THR A 144 -3.96 27.67 2.87
CA THR A 144 -3.50 28.66 3.86
C THR A 144 -1.97 28.68 3.99
N SER A 145 -1.30 27.58 3.63
CA SER A 145 0.15 27.43 3.65
C SER A 145 0.64 26.72 2.38
N PRO A 146 1.87 26.98 1.92
CA PRO A 146 2.45 26.24 0.80
C PRO A 146 2.47 24.73 1.04
N ASN A 147 2.13 23.95 0.01
CA ASN A 147 2.27 22.50 0.04
C ASN A 147 2.68 21.98 -1.35
N PRO A 148 3.99 21.88 -1.64
CA PRO A 148 4.49 21.44 -2.95
C PRO A 148 4.29 19.96 -3.25
N ILE A 149 3.91 19.14 -2.26
CA ILE A 149 3.68 17.70 -2.42
C ILE A 149 2.19 17.34 -2.40
N LEU A 150 1.29 18.32 -2.35
CA LEU A 150 -0.15 18.09 -2.24
C LEU A 150 -0.68 17.21 -3.39
N ASN A 151 -0.23 17.47 -4.61
CA ASN A 151 -0.60 16.66 -5.76
C ASN A 151 -0.17 15.19 -5.64
N SER A 152 0.88 14.88 -4.87
CA SER A 152 1.33 13.50 -4.68
C SER A 152 0.29 12.60 -4.02
N LEU A 153 -0.60 13.14 -3.20
CA LEU A 153 -1.74 12.44 -2.62
C LEU A 153 -2.83 12.16 -3.65
N TRP A 154 -2.99 13.05 -4.65
CA TRP A 154 -4.16 13.07 -5.52
C TRP A 154 -4.13 12.03 -6.64
N ALA A 155 -3.04 11.30 -6.82
CA ALA A 155 -3.00 10.15 -7.72
C ALA A 155 -3.93 8.98 -7.27
N ASN A 156 -4.30 8.95 -5.98
CA ASN A 156 -5.24 7.98 -5.40
C ASN A 156 -6.52 8.65 -4.87
N TRP A 157 -6.70 9.95 -5.15
CA TRP A 157 -7.95 10.64 -4.88
C TRP A 157 -8.81 10.62 -6.13
N TYR A 158 -9.78 9.75 -6.16
CA TYR A 158 -10.64 9.49 -7.31
C TYR A 158 -11.83 10.43 -7.36
N ILE A 159 -12.13 10.95 -8.55
CA ILE A 159 -13.26 11.86 -8.77
C ILE A 159 -14.55 11.07 -8.99
N MET A 160 -15.61 11.48 -8.33
CA MET A 160 -16.94 10.88 -8.42
C MET A 160 -17.92 11.83 -9.13
N ASP A 161 -18.84 11.26 -9.86
CA ASP A 161 -19.95 11.96 -10.51
C ASP A 161 -20.92 12.50 -9.45
N LYS A 162 -21.03 13.83 -9.36
CA LYS A 162 -21.90 14.53 -8.42
C LYS A 162 -23.36 14.13 -8.63
N LYS A 163 -23.83 14.19 -9.88
CA LYS A 163 -25.23 13.92 -10.25
C LYS A 163 -25.62 12.48 -9.92
N TRP A 164 -24.75 11.50 -10.26
CA TRP A 164 -24.99 10.10 -9.90
C TRP A 164 -25.07 9.92 -8.38
N CYS A 165 -24.21 10.59 -7.61
CA CYS A 165 -24.27 10.54 -6.15
C CYS A 165 -25.56 11.15 -5.59
N GLU A 166 -26.07 12.24 -6.17
CA GLU A 166 -27.35 12.86 -5.81
C GLU A 166 -28.52 11.91 -6.11
N GLU A 167 -28.58 11.34 -7.31
CA GLU A 167 -29.65 10.46 -7.77
C GLU A 167 -29.74 9.15 -6.95
N HIS A 168 -28.60 8.66 -6.42
CA HIS A 168 -28.52 7.38 -5.72
C HIS A 168 -28.31 7.50 -4.20
N ASN A 169 -28.51 8.70 -3.64
CA ASN A 169 -28.32 8.96 -2.21
C ASN A 169 -26.90 8.57 -1.70
N ALA A 170 -25.87 8.84 -2.52
CA ALA A 170 -24.48 8.48 -2.27
C ALA A 170 -23.59 9.71 -1.95
N MET A 171 -24.20 10.81 -1.48
CA MET A 171 -23.51 12.07 -1.16
C MET A 171 -22.48 11.91 -0.04
N ALA A 172 -22.75 11.06 0.94
CA ALA A 172 -21.80 10.76 2.01
C ALA A 172 -20.92 9.56 1.66
N PRO A 173 -19.63 9.55 2.07
CA PRO A 173 -18.77 8.39 1.92
C PRO A 173 -19.23 7.23 2.80
N THR A 174 -18.99 5.99 2.34
CA THR A 174 -19.30 4.79 3.12
C THR A 174 -18.20 4.57 4.17
N PRO A 175 -18.51 4.60 5.47
CA PRO A 175 -17.51 4.34 6.50
C PRO A 175 -16.98 2.90 6.43
N ALA A 176 -15.68 2.71 6.71
CA ALA A 176 -15.07 1.38 6.75
C ALA A 176 -15.70 0.43 7.79
N ALA A 177 -16.27 1.00 8.85
CA ALA A 177 -17.00 0.27 9.91
C ALA A 177 -18.51 0.12 9.65
N ALA A 178 -18.99 0.48 8.46
CA ALA A 178 -20.41 0.35 8.13
C ALA A 178 -20.85 -1.12 8.21
N THR A 179 -21.95 -1.37 8.92
CA THR A 179 -22.53 -2.71 9.11
C THR A 179 -23.52 -3.07 8.00
N SER A 180 -23.95 -2.08 7.21
CA SER A 180 -24.86 -2.25 6.08
C SER A 180 -24.23 -1.61 4.83
N PRO A 181 -24.38 -2.23 3.66
CA PRO A 181 -23.85 -1.66 2.43
C PRO A 181 -24.62 -0.39 2.05
N SER A 182 -23.90 0.63 1.55
CA SER A 182 -24.48 1.77 0.85
C SER A 182 -24.63 1.48 -0.64
N PHE A 183 -25.35 2.33 -1.38
CA PHE A 183 -25.43 2.19 -2.84
C PHE A 183 -24.04 2.27 -3.47
N ALA A 184 -23.22 3.26 -3.09
CA ALA A 184 -21.85 3.44 -3.61
C ALA A 184 -20.90 2.31 -3.22
N SER A 185 -21.14 1.56 -2.12
CA SER A 185 -20.30 0.42 -1.76
C SER A 185 -20.50 -0.79 -2.66
N LEU A 186 -21.62 -0.89 -3.35
CA LEU A 186 -21.98 -2.01 -4.24
C LEU A 186 -22.04 -1.63 -5.72
N ASN A 187 -22.06 -0.32 -6.04
CA ASN A 187 -22.17 0.20 -7.38
C ASN A 187 -21.09 1.27 -7.62
N ALA A 188 -20.66 1.40 -8.86
CA ALA A 188 -19.62 2.35 -9.25
C ALA A 188 -19.99 3.07 -10.54
N ASN A 189 -19.63 4.36 -10.62
CA ASN A 189 -19.76 5.18 -11.81
C ASN A 189 -18.54 6.12 -11.88
N GLY A 190 -17.50 5.70 -12.56
CA GLY A 190 -16.24 6.45 -12.73
C GLY A 190 -15.98 6.79 -14.18
N THR A 191 -14.80 7.31 -14.45
CA THR A 191 -14.30 7.68 -15.78
C THR A 191 -13.28 6.68 -16.33
N GLY A 192 -12.88 5.68 -15.54
CA GLY A 192 -11.73 4.81 -15.78
C GLY A 192 -11.90 3.79 -16.91
N PRO A 193 -10.81 3.02 -17.19
CA PRO A 193 -10.74 2.08 -18.32
C PRO A 193 -11.71 0.89 -18.25
N PHE A 194 -12.23 0.57 -17.07
CA PHE A 194 -13.17 -0.55 -16.88
C PHE A 194 -14.41 -0.12 -16.10
N THR A 195 -15.51 -0.79 -16.37
CA THR A 195 -16.78 -0.72 -15.62
C THR A 195 -16.93 -1.94 -14.73
N VAL A 196 -17.67 -1.85 -13.64
CA VAL A 196 -18.04 -2.99 -12.80
C VAL A 196 -19.31 -3.64 -13.37
N GLU A 197 -19.20 -4.89 -13.83
CA GLU A 197 -20.36 -5.68 -14.26
C GLU A 197 -21.08 -6.33 -13.08
N SER A 198 -20.29 -6.86 -12.12
CA SER A 198 -20.84 -7.43 -10.89
C SER A 198 -19.83 -7.36 -9.75
N HIS A 199 -20.32 -7.14 -8.53
CA HIS A 199 -19.52 -7.11 -7.32
C HIS A 199 -20.21 -7.88 -6.20
N GLN A 200 -19.53 -8.91 -5.71
CA GLN A 200 -19.96 -9.72 -4.57
C GLN A 200 -18.80 -9.78 -3.57
N PRO A 201 -18.81 -8.94 -2.52
CA PRO A 201 -17.73 -8.90 -1.52
C PRO A 201 -17.43 -10.30 -0.95
N GLY A 202 -16.15 -10.65 -0.85
CA GLY A 202 -15.69 -11.97 -0.38
C GLY A 202 -15.79 -13.10 -1.41
N VAL A 203 -16.41 -12.87 -2.57
CA VAL A 203 -16.63 -13.89 -3.60
C VAL A 203 -15.90 -13.55 -4.90
N LYS A 204 -16.35 -12.49 -5.59
CA LYS A 204 -15.71 -12.04 -6.84
C LYS A 204 -16.19 -10.66 -7.27
N THR A 205 -15.35 -9.99 -8.07
CA THR A 205 -15.71 -8.78 -8.81
C THR A 205 -15.37 -8.97 -10.29
N VAL A 206 -16.31 -8.64 -11.16
CA VAL A 206 -16.14 -8.74 -12.62
C VAL A 206 -16.12 -7.34 -13.21
N PHE A 207 -15.09 -7.07 -14.00
CA PHE A 207 -14.95 -5.81 -14.72
C PHE A 207 -14.98 -6.04 -16.22
N LYS A 208 -15.54 -5.08 -16.97
CA LYS A 208 -15.57 -5.03 -18.44
C LYS A 208 -14.87 -3.77 -18.93
N PRO A 209 -14.27 -3.78 -20.12
CA PRO A 209 -13.73 -2.55 -20.70
C PRO A 209 -14.79 -1.46 -20.81
N ASN A 210 -14.44 -0.24 -20.45
CA ASN A 210 -15.28 0.93 -20.63
C ASN A 210 -15.21 1.41 -22.10
N PRO A 211 -16.27 1.27 -22.90
CA PRO A 211 -16.23 1.67 -24.31
C PRO A 211 -16.12 3.19 -24.49
N ASN A 212 -16.44 3.96 -23.45
CA ASN A 212 -16.40 5.43 -23.43
C ASN A 212 -15.13 5.99 -22.79
N TRP A 213 -14.13 5.15 -22.48
CA TRP A 213 -12.90 5.64 -21.89
C TRP A 213 -12.18 6.59 -22.84
N TRP A 214 -11.73 7.71 -22.34
CA TRP A 214 -11.18 8.81 -23.13
C TRP A 214 -9.76 8.54 -23.69
N GLN A 215 -9.06 7.50 -23.17
CA GLN A 215 -7.77 7.07 -23.69
C GLN A 215 -7.90 5.83 -24.57
N LYS A 216 -6.86 5.60 -25.38
CA LYS A 216 -6.72 4.35 -26.11
C LYS A 216 -6.24 3.25 -25.16
N PRO A 217 -6.96 2.12 -25.02
CA PRO A 217 -6.52 1.01 -24.20
C PRO A 217 -5.16 0.43 -24.65
N GLU A 218 -4.26 0.19 -23.68
CA GLU A 218 -3.00 -0.52 -23.90
C GLU A 218 -3.16 -2.05 -23.70
N HIS A 219 -4.29 -2.47 -23.19
CA HIS A 219 -4.65 -3.88 -22.97
C HIS A 219 -5.50 -4.44 -24.10
N ASN A 220 -5.56 -5.78 -24.17
CA ASN A 220 -6.46 -6.51 -25.07
C ASN A 220 -7.52 -7.34 -24.31
N LEU A 221 -7.75 -6.99 -23.05
CA LEU A 221 -8.68 -7.70 -22.17
C LEU A 221 -10.13 -7.35 -22.52
N LYS A 222 -10.99 -8.37 -22.53
CA LYS A 222 -12.45 -8.23 -22.64
C LYS A 222 -13.18 -8.38 -21.31
N GLU A 223 -12.48 -8.88 -20.31
CA GLU A 223 -13.00 -9.12 -18.97
C GLU A 223 -11.87 -9.24 -17.97
N ILE A 224 -12.12 -8.79 -16.74
CA ILE A 224 -11.29 -9.09 -15.57
C ILE A 224 -12.18 -9.76 -14.54
N VAL A 225 -11.78 -10.92 -14.05
CA VAL A 225 -12.43 -11.62 -12.94
C VAL A 225 -11.47 -11.61 -11.76
N PHE A 226 -11.79 -10.80 -10.77
CA PHE A 226 -11.06 -10.75 -9.51
C PHE A 226 -11.71 -11.71 -8.49
N THR A 227 -10.89 -12.55 -7.83
CA THR A 227 -11.34 -13.50 -6.80
C THR A 227 -10.41 -13.39 -5.59
N PRO A 228 -10.90 -13.05 -4.39
CA PRO A 228 -10.08 -13.08 -3.18
C PRO A 228 -9.78 -14.54 -2.78
N ILE A 229 -8.50 -14.90 -2.68
CA ILE A 229 -8.05 -16.23 -2.23
C ILE A 229 -7.05 -16.04 -1.09
N GLY A 230 -7.52 -16.05 0.15
CA GLY A 230 -6.70 -15.81 1.34
C GLY A 230 -5.68 -16.91 1.63
N SER A 231 -6.00 -18.18 1.29
CA SER A 231 -5.09 -19.30 1.48
C SER A 231 -3.95 -19.28 0.46
N ASP A 232 -2.72 -19.17 0.91
CA ASP A 232 -1.51 -19.19 0.09
C ASP A 232 -1.41 -20.46 -0.77
N ALA A 233 -1.64 -21.63 -0.18
CA ALA A 233 -1.55 -22.90 -0.89
C ALA A 233 -2.60 -23.00 -2.00
N THR A 234 -3.84 -22.57 -1.72
CA THR A 234 -4.95 -22.56 -2.69
C THR A 234 -4.65 -21.56 -3.82
N ARG A 235 -4.15 -20.37 -3.49
CA ARG A 235 -3.83 -19.33 -4.47
C ARG A 235 -2.72 -19.76 -5.43
N VAL A 236 -1.64 -20.40 -4.90
CA VAL A 236 -0.56 -20.95 -5.73
C VAL A 236 -1.06 -22.13 -6.58
N ALA A 237 -1.89 -23.01 -6.03
CA ALA A 237 -2.47 -24.13 -6.78
C ALA A 237 -3.33 -23.64 -7.95
N ALA A 238 -4.17 -22.61 -7.73
CA ALA A 238 -5.01 -22.01 -8.76
C ALA A 238 -4.20 -21.41 -9.92
N LEU A 239 -3.04 -20.79 -9.64
CA LEU A 239 -2.12 -20.33 -10.69
C LEU A 239 -1.51 -21.49 -11.48
N LEU A 240 -1.00 -22.50 -10.78
CA LEU A 240 -0.30 -23.63 -11.41
C LEU A 240 -1.24 -24.52 -12.24
N SER A 241 -2.51 -24.64 -11.85
CA SER A 241 -3.54 -25.32 -12.62
C SER A 241 -4.06 -24.50 -13.81
N GLY A 242 -3.78 -23.19 -13.84
CA GLY A 242 -4.33 -22.27 -14.82
C GLY A 242 -5.78 -21.86 -14.55
N GLU A 243 -6.30 -22.06 -13.34
CA GLU A 243 -7.58 -21.52 -12.90
C GLU A 243 -7.55 -19.99 -12.81
N VAL A 244 -6.42 -19.41 -12.36
CA VAL A 244 -6.15 -17.98 -12.41
C VAL A 244 -4.91 -17.68 -13.25
N ASP A 245 -4.84 -16.47 -13.80
CA ASP A 245 -3.77 -16.03 -14.68
C ASP A 245 -2.69 -15.24 -13.95
N ILE A 246 -3.04 -14.58 -12.83
CA ILE A 246 -2.11 -13.81 -11.98
C ILE A 246 -2.52 -13.92 -10.51
N ILE A 247 -1.52 -14.02 -9.65
CA ILE A 247 -1.70 -14.02 -8.18
C ILE A 247 -0.76 -13.01 -7.53
N GLU A 248 -1.21 -12.39 -6.45
CA GLU A 248 -0.42 -11.53 -5.58
C GLU A 248 -0.86 -11.74 -4.12
N PRO A 249 0.12 -12.01 -3.21
CA PRO A 249 1.52 -12.36 -3.44
C PRO A 249 1.74 -13.85 -3.75
N VAL A 250 2.93 -14.19 -4.25
CA VAL A 250 3.47 -15.57 -4.19
C VAL A 250 4.22 -15.72 -2.87
N PRO A 251 3.90 -16.72 -2.03
CA PRO A 251 4.68 -16.99 -0.83
C PRO A 251 6.13 -17.33 -1.17
N ILE A 252 7.07 -16.84 -0.37
CA ILE A 252 8.51 -16.99 -0.64
C ILE A 252 8.92 -18.46 -0.82
N GLN A 253 8.34 -19.37 -0.04
CA GLN A 253 8.60 -20.81 -0.10
C GLN A 253 8.17 -21.45 -1.43
N ASP A 254 7.17 -20.87 -2.11
CA ASP A 254 6.61 -21.40 -3.36
C ASP A 254 7.22 -20.78 -4.62
N ILE A 255 8.10 -19.78 -4.50
CA ILE A 255 8.69 -19.08 -5.66
C ILE A 255 9.41 -20.05 -6.59
N ALA A 256 10.26 -20.93 -6.07
CA ALA A 256 10.97 -21.92 -6.88
C ALA A 256 10.01 -22.89 -7.59
N ARG A 257 8.90 -23.26 -6.94
CA ARG A 257 7.86 -24.12 -7.51
C ARG A 257 7.11 -23.44 -8.64
N VAL A 258 6.78 -22.15 -8.48
CA VAL A 258 6.10 -21.38 -9.53
C VAL A 258 7.04 -21.09 -10.70
N ASP A 259 8.28 -20.66 -10.45
CA ASP A 259 9.30 -20.41 -11.49
C ASP A 259 9.67 -21.68 -12.29
N GLY A 260 9.63 -22.84 -11.64
CA GLY A 260 9.84 -24.16 -12.28
C GLY A 260 8.66 -24.64 -13.13
N SER A 261 7.52 -23.98 -13.09
CA SER A 261 6.35 -24.35 -13.90
C SER A 261 6.55 -24.01 -15.39
N PRO A 262 6.11 -24.87 -16.31
CA PRO A 262 6.17 -24.57 -17.74
C PRO A 262 5.29 -23.37 -18.13
N ASN A 263 4.18 -23.12 -17.40
CA ASN A 263 3.15 -22.16 -17.77
C ASN A 263 3.12 -20.90 -16.90
N ALA A 264 3.85 -20.87 -15.78
CA ALA A 264 3.87 -19.74 -14.86
C ALA A 264 5.30 -19.22 -14.63
N GLN A 265 5.40 -17.99 -14.13
CA GLN A 265 6.63 -17.31 -13.75
C GLN A 265 6.39 -16.46 -12.52
N VAL A 266 7.45 -16.10 -11.80
CA VAL A 266 7.39 -15.13 -10.71
C VAL A 266 8.05 -13.82 -11.14
N LEU A 267 7.28 -12.75 -11.11
CA LEU A 267 7.77 -11.39 -11.30
C LEU A 267 8.26 -10.87 -9.95
N LYS A 268 9.50 -10.37 -9.90
CA LYS A 268 10.17 -9.94 -8.66
C LYS A 268 10.76 -8.55 -8.84
N ARG A 269 10.55 -7.67 -7.85
CA ARG A 269 11.26 -6.39 -7.73
C ARG A 269 11.25 -5.91 -6.28
N PRO A 270 12.16 -4.98 -5.87
CA PRO A 270 12.05 -4.31 -4.58
C PRO A 270 10.76 -3.47 -4.51
N GLU A 271 10.07 -3.59 -3.37
CA GLU A 271 8.96 -2.71 -2.99
C GLU A 271 9.51 -1.43 -2.34
N ILE A 272 8.76 -0.35 -2.40
CA ILE A 272 9.09 0.89 -1.68
C ILE A 272 8.80 0.81 -0.18
N ARG A 273 8.20 -0.28 0.30
CA ARG A 273 7.94 -0.53 1.72
C ARG A 273 9.23 -0.86 2.46
N THR A 274 9.47 -0.14 3.56
CA THR A 274 10.54 -0.48 4.51
C THR A 274 9.96 -1.21 5.72
N ILE A 275 10.48 -2.41 6.02
CA ILE A 275 10.19 -3.16 7.24
C ILE A 275 11.22 -2.76 8.30
N PHE A 276 10.76 -2.52 9.53
CA PHE A 276 11.59 -2.03 10.62
C PHE A 276 11.08 -2.47 11.99
N LEU A 277 11.95 -2.32 12.98
CA LEU A 277 11.59 -2.47 14.38
C LEU A 277 11.58 -1.10 15.06
N GLY A 278 10.61 -0.88 15.92
CA GLY A 278 10.50 0.33 16.74
C GLY A 278 10.48 0.00 18.22
N MET A 279 10.90 0.96 19.02
CA MET A 279 11.09 0.86 20.46
C MET A 279 10.31 1.97 21.17
N ASP A 280 9.66 1.68 22.29
CA ASP A 280 9.00 2.69 23.10
C ASP A 280 10.03 3.57 23.81
N GLN A 281 10.11 4.82 23.41
CA GLN A 281 11.03 5.83 23.96
C GLN A 281 10.29 6.91 24.76
N ALA A 282 8.95 6.84 24.81
CA ALA A 282 8.12 7.86 25.45
C ALA A 282 7.86 7.59 26.93
N ARG A 283 7.47 6.35 27.26
CA ARG A 283 7.07 6.00 28.64
C ARG A 283 8.24 6.04 29.59
N ASP A 284 7.98 6.34 30.85
CA ASP A 284 8.99 6.27 31.91
C ASP A 284 9.31 4.83 32.32
N GLU A 285 8.35 3.93 32.20
CA GLU A 285 8.49 2.48 32.39
C GLU A 285 7.88 1.74 31.18
N LEU A 286 8.54 0.68 30.70
CA LEU A 286 8.03 -0.17 29.64
C LEU A 286 6.82 -0.98 30.10
N LEU A 287 5.79 -1.09 29.25
CA LEU A 287 4.57 -1.85 29.57
C LEU A 287 4.83 -3.34 29.77
N TYR A 288 5.67 -3.91 28.94
CA TYR A 288 5.85 -5.37 28.83
C TYR A 288 7.33 -5.74 28.97
N SER A 289 7.90 -5.41 30.16
CA SER A 289 9.29 -5.69 30.52
C SER A 289 9.40 -6.09 31.99
N ASN A 290 10.48 -6.81 32.34
CA ASN A 290 10.84 -7.09 33.73
C ASN A 290 11.56 -5.89 34.40
N VAL A 291 11.99 -4.88 33.63
CA VAL A 291 12.62 -3.67 34.16
C VAL A 291 11.54 -2.75 34.72
N LYS A 292 11.64 -2.42 36.03
CA LYS A 292 10.67 -1.57 36.72
C LYS A 292 11.26 -0.20 37.04
N GLY A 293 10.37 0.81 37.07
CA GLY A 293 10.72 2.19 37.40
C GLY A 293 11.58 2.92 36.37
N LYS A 294 11.88 2.31 35.22
CA LYS A 294 12.64 2.95 34.12
C LYS A 294 12.38 2.30 32.78
N ASN A 295 12.74 3.02 31.73
CA ASN A 295 12.65 2.56 30.35
C ASN A 295 14.06 2.43 29.75
N PRO A 296 14.55 1.20 29.50
CA PRO A 296 15.84 0.97 28.88
C PRO A 296 16.00 1.65 27.51
N PHE A 297 14.94 1.76 26.71
CA PHE A 297 14.99 2.35 25.38
C PHE A 297 15.14 3.89 25.36
N LYS A 298 15.06 4.57 26.51
CA LYS A 298 15.45 5.98 26.59
C LYS A 298 16.97 6.18 26.46
N ASP A 299 17.77 5.16 26.81
CA ASP A 299 19.22 5.19 26.64
C ASP A 299 19.63 4.83 25.20
N VAL A 300 20.33 5.74 24.52
CA VAL A 300 20.79 5.54 23.15
C VAL A 300 21.71 4.31 23.01
N ARG A 301 22.50 3.99 24.05
CA ARG A 301 23.41 2.81 24.05
C ARG A 301 22.62 1.50 23.96
N VAL A 302 21.45 1.43 24.61
CA VAL A 302 20.54 0.28 24.54
C VAL A 302 19.96 0.16 23.13
N ARG A 303 19.52 1.27 22.54
CA ARG A 303 19.00 1.26 21.15
C ARG A 303 20.08 0.87 20.14
N GLU A 304 21.31 1.40 20.31
CA GLU A 304 22.46 1.02 19.48
C GLU A 304 22.79 -0.46 19.63
N ALA A 305 22.73 -1.01 20.85
CA ALA A 305 22.96 -2.43 21.11
C ALA A 305 21.94 -3.31 20.36
N PHE A 306 20.67 -2.97 20.43
CA PHE A 306 19.61 -3.68 19.68
C PHE A 306 19.87 -3.60 18.18
N PHE A 307 20.25 -2.42 17.68
CA PHE A 307 20.56 -2.21 16.26
C PHE A 307 21.72 -3.09 15.79
N LYS A 308 22.85 -3.11 16.53
CA LYS A 308 24.06 -3.88 16.21
C LYS A 308 23.88 -5.39 16.38
N ALA A 309 22.96 -5.83 17.24
CA ALA A 309 22.69 -7.24 17.47
C ALA A 309 21.88 -7.90 16.36
N ILE A 310 21.25 -7.12 15.45
CA ILE A 310 20.37 -7.64 14.41
C ILE A 310 21.11 -7.75 13.07
N ASP A 311 21.32 -9.00 12.63
CA ASP A 311 21.94 -9.37 11.36
C ASP A 311 20.90 -9.36 10.23
N VAL A 312 20.83 -8.24 9.50
CA VAL A 312 19.90 -8.10 8.37
C VAL A 312 20.31 -8.92 7.15
N GLU A 313 21.59 -9.27 6.99
CA GLU A 313 22.03 -10.16 5.92
C GLU A 313 21.62 -11.62 6.20
N LEU A 314 21.61 -12.03 7.47
CA LEU A 314 21.07 -13.32 7.86
C LEU A 314 19.55 -13.35 7.63
N ILE A 315 18.81 -12.29 7.97
CA ILE A 315 17.39 -12.17 7.65
C ILE A 315 17.17 -12.30 6.14
N LYS A 316 17.92 -11.54 5.32
CA LYS A 316 17.85 -11.61 3.85
C LYS A 316 18.07 -13.04 3.34
N THR A 317 19.15 -13.69 3.77
CA THR A 317 19.56 -14.98 3.20
C THR A 317 18.74 -16.15 3.71
N ARG A 318 18.41 -16.21 5.01
CA ARG A 318 17.76 -17.35 5.64
C ARG A 318 16.25 -17.21 5.73
N VAL A 319 15.74 -16.01 6.07
CA VAL A 319 14.30 -15.78 6.24
C VAL A 319 13.66 -15.37 4.93
N MET A 320 14.29 -14.42 4.22
CA MET A 320 13.76 -13.84 2.97
C MET A 320 14.27 -14.53 1.70
N ARG A 321 15.10 -15.57 1.83
CA ARG A 321 15.66 -16.35 0.71
C ARG A 321 16.27 -15.48 -0.41
N GLY A 322 16.95 -14.42 -0.02
CA GLY A 322 17.58 -13.46 -0.94
C GLY A 322 16.66 -12.37 -1.49
N LEU A 323 15.38 -12.37 -1.14
CA LEU A 323 14.35 -11.50 -1.75
C LEU A 323 14.11 -10.20 -0.98
N SER A 324 14.98 -9.78 -0.10
CA SER A 324 14.90 -8.47 0.53
C SER A 324 16.15 -7.65 0.27
N THR A 325 16.02 -6.33 0.31
CA THR A 325 17.14 -5.40 0.19
C THR A 325 17.37 -4.75 1.56
N PRO A 326 18.48 -5.05 2.28
CA PRO A 326 18.78 -4.41 3.55
C PRO A 326 18.73 -2.90 3.46
N SER A 327 18.18 -2.24 4.47
CA SER A 327 18.00 -0.79 4.50
C SER A 327 18.76 -0.13 5.64
N ALA A 328 19.37 1.02 5.38
CA ALA A 328 19.97 1.87 6.40
C ALA A 328 19.00 2.90 6.97
N LEU A 329 17.95 3.24 6.22
CA LEU A 329 16.96 4.25 6.56
C LEU A 329 15.52 3.70 6.52
N MET A 330 14.61 4.50 7.05
CA MET A 330 13.17 4.26 7.04
C MET A 330 12.50 4.62 5.70
N ILE A 331 13.28 4.82 4.64
CA ILE A 331 12.82 5.23 3.31
C ILE A 331 13.54 4.44 2.22
N ALA A 332 12.82 4.14 1.14
CA ALA A 332 13.38 3.43 0.00
C ALA A 332 14.14 4.37 -0.97
N PRO A 333 15.23 3.92 -1.63
CA PRO A 333 15.96 4.73 -2.60
C PRO A 333 15.11 5.20 -3.80
N GLN A 334 14.04 4.50 -4.12
CA GLN A 334 13.09 4.89 -5.16
C GLN A 334 12.31 6.16 -4.81
N VAL A 335 12.16 6.46 -3.51
CA VAL A 335 11.50 7.67 -3.00
C VAL A 335 12.51 8.76 -2.68
N PHE A 336 13.68 8.40 -2.14
CA PHE A 336 14.74 9.33 -1.76
C PHE A 336 16.10 8.85 -2.25
N ALA A 337 16.56 9.41 -3.35
CA ALA A 337 17.79 8.97 -4.03
C ALA A 337 19.05 9.12 -3.16
N LEU A 338 19.13 10.15 -2.27
CA LEU A 338 20.25 10.36 -1.37
C LEU A 338 20.27 9.38 -0.18
N SER A 339 19.29 8.49 -0.04
CA SER A 339 19.31 7.42 0.96
C SER A 339 20.51 6.47 0.78
N LYS A 340 21.05 6.36 -0.45
CA LYS A 340 22.27 5.59 -0.75
C LYS A 340 23.54 6.11 -0.07
N ASP A 341 23.55 7.37 0.38
CA ASP A 341 24.67 7.97 1.10
C ASP A 341 24.77 7.48 2.56
N PHE A 342 23.72 6.85 3.05
CA PHE A 342 23.65 6.32 4.40
C PHE A 342 24.12 4.87 4.45
N THR A 343 25.03 4.60 5.37
CA THR A 343 25.56 3.26 5.59
C THR A 343 24.99 2.69 6.88
N ARG A 344 24.45 1.47 6.82
CA ARG A 344 24.00 0.75 8.01
C ARG A 344 25.21 0.36 8.86
N PRO A 345 25.19 0.61 10.20
CA PRO A 345 26.17 0.05 11.12
C PRO A 345 26.27 -1.48 10.97
N LYS A 346 27.50 -2.00 11.04
CA LYS A 346 27.77 -3.44 10.90
C LYS A 346 27.15 -4.23 12.05
N PHE A 347 26.72 -5.45 11.76
CA PHE A 347 26.38 -6.45 12.74
C PHE A 347 27.57 -6.69 13.67
N ASP A 348 27.38 -6.49 14.98
CA ASP A 348 28.43 -6.58 16.01
C ASP A 348 27.79 -6.96 17.36
N PRO A 349 27.51 -8.25 17.59
CA PRO A 349 26.88 -8.70 18.82
C PRO A 349 27.76 -8.53 20.06
N ASP A 350 29.09 -8.59 19.91
CA ASP A 350 30.02 -8.39 21.04
C ASP A 350 30.04 -6.93 21.49
N GLY A 351 30.13 -6.00 20.54
CA GLY A 351 29.96 -4.57 20.80
C GLY A 351 28.58 -4.23 21.36
N ALA A 352 27.52 -4.88 20.89
CA ALA A 352 26.17 -4.72 21.42
C ALA A 352 26.07 -5.14 22.89
N LYS A 353 26.65 -6.29 23.27
CA LYS A 353 26.69 -6.76 24.66
C LYS A 353 27.47 -5.81 25.57
N LYS A 354 28.59 -5.24 25.06
CA LYS A 354 29.37 -4.23 25.79
C LYS A 354 28.52 -2.98 26.04
N LEU A 355 27.80 -2.46 25.04
CA LEU A 355 26.93 -1.31 25.18
C LEU A 355 25.81 -1.55 26.22
N LEU A 356 25.20 -2.74 26.26
CA LEU A 356 24.22 -3.08 27.30
C LEU A 356 24.85 -3.08 28.71
N THR A 357 26.06 -3.61 28.84
CA THR A 357 26.79 -3.58 30.12
C THR A 357 27.06 -2.14 30.59
N GLU A 358 27.54 -1.29 29.69
CA GLU A 358 27.80 0.14 29.95
C GLU A 358 26.50 0.92 30.28
N ALA A 359 25.37 0.48 29.73
CA ALA A 359 24.03 1.04 30.04
C ALA A 359 23.43 0.52 31.34
N GLY A 360 24.12 -0.41 32.07
CA GLY A 360 23.67 -0.97 33.33
C GLY A 360 22.82 -2.25 33.20
N TYR A 361 22.93 -2.96 32.06
CA TYR A 361 22.22 -4.21 31.80
C TYR A 361 23.21 -5.34 31.40
N PRO A 362 24.19 -5.71 32.25
CA PRO A 362 25.22 -6.71 31.90
C PRO A 362 24.63 -8.09 31.61
N ASP A 363 23.50 -8.44 32.23
CA ASP A 363 22.78 -9.71 32.04
C ASP A 363 21.59 -9.56 31.06
N GLY A 364 21.48 -8.40 30.40
CA GLY A 364 20.34 -8.06 29.56
C GLY A 364 19.07 -7.77 30.36
N PHE A 365 17.93 -7.89 29.72
CA PHE A 365 16.61 -7.72 30.31
C PHE A 365 15.54 -8.44 29.48
N GLU A 366 14.30 -8.48 30.01
CA GLU A 366 13.15 -9.08 29.33
C GLU A 366 12.24 -8.01 28.72
N VAL A 367 11.79 -8.20 27.47
CA VAL A 367 10.86 -7.31 26.76
C VAL A 367 9.98 -8.07 25.80
N THR A 368 8.72 -7.65 25.62
CA THR A 368 7.83 -8.22 24.61
C THR A 368 8.02 -7.56 23.25
N LEU A 369 8.12 -8.39 22.19
CA LEU A 369 8.08 -7.97 20.80
C LEU A 369 6.68 -8.24 20.25
N ASP A 370 5.95 -7.18 19.94
CA ASP A 370 4.68 -7.24 19.21
C ASP A 370 4.95 -7.41 17.70
N CYS A 371 4.34 -8.42 17.10
CA CYS A 371 4.56 -8.79 15.70
C CYS A 371 3.24 -9.20 15.04
N PRO A 372 2.90 -8.71 13.84
CA PRO A 372 1.84 -9.33 13.05
C PRO A 372 2.32 -10.68 12.50
N ASN A 373 1.38 -11.54 12.08
CA ASN A 373 1.71 -12.85 11.49
C ASN A 373 1.02 -13.14 10.16
N ASP A 374 0.31 -12.13 9.62
CA ASP A 374 -0.44 -12.20 8.37
C ASP A 374 -0.48 -10.86 7.63
N ARG A 375 0.51 -9.96 7.89
CA ARG A 375 0.53 -8.60 7.31
C ARG A 375 1.67 -8.39 6.32
N TYR A 376 2.89 -8.78 6.68
CA TYR A 376 4.09 -8.60 5.86
C TYR A 376 4.64 -9.94 5.43
N VAL A 377 5.48 -9.92 4.39
CA VAL A 377 6.12 -11.16 3.92
C VAL A 377 7.01 -11.73 5.02
N ASN A 378 6.70 -12.93 5.48
CA ASN A 378 7.42 -13.67 6.54
C ASN A 378 7.57 -12.92 7.88
N ASP A 379 6.64 -12.04 8.23
CA ASP A 379 6.70 -11.22 9.45
C ASP A 379 6.97 -12.03 10.72
N SER A 380 6.23 -13.08 10.98
CA SER A 380 6.44 -13.97 12.14
C SER A 380 7.83 -14.61 12.13
N ALA A 381 8.33 -15.05 10.98
CA ALA A 381 9.66 -15.65 10.86
C ALA A 381 10.79 -14.61 11.04
N ILE A 382 10.59 -13.37 10.59
CA ILE A 382 11.49 -12.25 10.87
C ILE A 382 11.57 -12.00 12.38
N CYS A 383 10.42 -11.90 13.05
CA CYS A 383 10.38 -11.70 14.51
C CYS A 383 11.03 -12.84 15.29
N GLN A 384 10.83 -14.10 14.89
CA GLN A 384 11.51 -15.26 15.50
C GLN A 384 13.03 -15.18 15.33
N ALA A 385 13.53 -14.77 14.16
CA ALA A 385 14.96 -14.54 13.95
C ALA A 385 15.51 -13.45 14.86
N VAL A 386 14.79 -12.33 15.01
CA VAL A 386 15.14 -11.23 15.93
C VAL A 386 15.22 -11.71 17.38
N VAL A 387 14.27 -12.52 17.84
CA VAL A 387 14.32 -13.16 19.18
C VAL A 387 15.62 -13.91 19.38
N GLY A 388 16.00 -14.76 18.42
CA GLY A 388 17.25 -15.55 18.50
C GLY A 388 18.52 -14.70 18.46
N MET A 389 18.50 -13.58 17.73
CA MET A 389 19.63 -12.66 17.66
C MET A 389 19.82 -11.88 18.97
N LEU A 390 18.75 -11.34 19.54
CA LEU A 390 18.80 -10.57 20.79
C LEU A 390 19.15 -11.45 22.00
N ALA A 391 18.77 -12.73 21.98
CA ALA A 391 19.16 -13.69 23.03
C ALA A 391 20.69 -13.84 23.15
N ARG A 392 21.47 -13.66 22.06
CA ARG A 392 22.95 -13.72 22.07
C ARG A 392 23.60 -12.62 22.91
N ILE A 393 22.90 -11.50 23.07
CA ILE A 393 23.37 -10.36 23.88
C ILE A 393 22.71 -10.30 25.26
N GLY A 394 22.01 -11.39 25.69
CA GLY A 394 21.37 -11.50 26.99
C GLY A 394 19.93 -10.94 27.05
N VAL A 395 19.39 -10.41 25.96
CA VAL A 395 18.02 -9.90 25.96
C VAL A 395 17.03 -11.03 25.73
N LYS A 396 16.14 -11.28 26.68
CA LYS A 396 15.04 -12.24 26.56
C LYS A 396 13.83 -11.56 25.92
N VAL A 397 13.50 -11.94 24.69
CA VAL A 397 12.37 -11.39 23.97
C VAL A 397 11.18 -12.35 24.03
N ASN A 398 10.05 -11.89 24.59
CA ASN A 398 8.78 -12.60 24.57
C ASN A 398 8.04 -12.21 23.28
N LEU A 399 7.99 -13.11 22.32
CA LEU A 399 7.33 -12.88 21.03
C LEU A 399 5.81 -12.99 21.19
N LEU A 400 5.08 -11.91 20.86
CA LEU A 400 3.63 -11.89 20.73
C LEU A 400 3.25 -11.72 19.25
N ALA A 401 3.16 -12.85 18.55
CA ALA A 401 2.73 -12.89 17.14
C ALA A 401 1.21 -13.00 17.05
N GLN A 402 0.55 -12.02 16.40
CA GLN A 402 -0.90 -11.89 16.34
C GLN A 402 -1.39 -11.60 14.91
N PRO A 403 -2.63 -12.01 14.56
CA PRO A 403 -3.28 -11.53 13.34
C PRO A 403 -3.30 -9.99 13.28
N LYS A 404 -3.13 -9.44 12.07
CA LYS A 404 -3.00 -7.99 11.84
C LYS A 404 -4.10 -7.16 12.49
N GLN A 405 -5.34 -7.66 12.53
CA GLN A 405 -6.45 -6.93 13.15
C GLN A 405 -6.23 -6.75 14.66
N GLN A 406 -5.80 -7.80 15.37
CA GLN A 406 -5.51 -7.75 16.81
C GLN A 406 -4.26 -6.92 17.07
N TYR A 407 -3.22 -7.12 16.26
CA TYR A 407 -1.98 -6.36 16.33
C TYR A 407 -2.25 -4.86 16.20
N PHE A 408 -2.90 -4.41 15.12
CA PHE A 408 -3.16 -2.98 14.89
C PHE A 408 -4.15 -2.39 15.89
N ALA A 409 -5.17 -3.13 16.32
CA ALA A 409 -6.07 -2.68 17.37
C ALA A 409 -5.35 -2.37 18.69
N LYS A 410 -4.25 -3.09 19.00
CA LYS A 410 -3.43 -2.90 20.18
C LYS A 410 -2.43 -1.75 20.03
N VAL A 411 -1.68 -1.71 18.91
CA VAL A 411 -0.47 -0.87 18.81
C VAL A 411 -0.72 0.52 18.21
N LEU A 412 -1.82 0.73 17.48
CA LEU A 412 -2.14 2.03 16.89
C LEU A 412 -2.81 2.99 17.88
N LYS A 413 -2.99 4.26 17.45
CA LYS A 413 -3.59 5.34 18.26
C LYS A 413 -4.90 4.95 18.96
N PRO A 414 -5.89 4.29 18.30
CA PRO A 414 -7.11 3.86 18.96
C PRO A 414 -6.90 2.87 20.11
N GLY A 415 -5.88 2.02 20.04
CA GLY A 415 -5.46 1.09 21.09
C GLY A 415 -4.54 1.72 22.15
N GLY A 416 -4.20 3.00 22.02
CA GLY A 416 -3.35 3.72 22.98
C GLY A 416 -1.87 3.34 22.88
N TYR A 417 -1.41 2.89 21.72
CA TYR A 417 0.01 2.53 21.48
C TYR A 417 0.54 1.51 22.50
N GLN A 418 -0.21 0.44 22.76
CA GLN A 418 0.09 -0.59 23.77
C GLN A 418 1.21 -1.54 23.33
N THR A 419 2.43 -1.01 23.19
CA THR A 419 3.60 -1.77 22.76
C THR A 419 4.88 -1.25 23.41
N SER A 420 5.89 -2.13 23.58
CA SER A 420 7.22 -1.75 24.08
C SER A 420 8.30 -1.91 23.00
N PHE A 421 8.17 -2.95 22.18
CA PHE A 421 9.04 -3.24 21.05
C PHE A 421 8.18 -3.90 19.97
N TYR A 422 8.32 -3.50 18.70
CA TYR A 422 7.36 -3.90 17.65
C TYR A 422 8.00 -3.98 16.27
N LEU A 423 7.39 -4.78 15.40
CA LEU A 423 7.70 -4.82 13.96
C LEU A 423 6.63 -4.08 13.17
N LEU A 424 7.03 -3.15 12.33
CA LEU A 424 6.13 -2.41 11.43
C LEU A 424 6.72 -2.34 10.02
N GLY A 425 5.87 -2.19 9.02
CA GLY A 425 6.26 -1.86 7.66
C GLY A 425 5.56 -0.58 7.22
N TRP A 426 6.29 0.32 6.56
CA TRP A 426 5.77 1.58 6.08
C TRP A 426 6.03 1.79 4.59
N THR A 427 4.98 2.18 3.88
CA THR A 427 5.02 2.68 2.52
C THR A 427 4.55 4.13 2.58
N PRO A 428 5.37 5.12 2.22
CA PRO A 428 4.92 6.52 2.21
C PRO A 428 3.71 6.70 1.30
N GLY A 429 2.59 7.17 1.85
CA GLY A 429 1.34 7.34 1.10
C GLY A 429 1.45 8.35 -0.03
N THR A 430 2.23 9.39 0.20
CA THR A 430 2.55 10.42 -0.79
C THR A 430 3.64 10.01 -1.79
N LEU A 431 4.36 8.92 -1.54
CA LEU A 431 5.63 8.57 -2.17
C LEU A 431 6.69 9.69 -2.02
N ASP A 432 6.64 10.38 -0.89
CA ASP A 432 7.54 11.47 -0.52
C ASP A 432 8.14 11.22 0.86
N SER A 433 9.37 11.70 1.08
CA SER A 433 10.10 11.53 2.33
C SER A 433 9.47 12.27 3.50
N HIS A 434 8.75 13.37 3.24
CA HIS A 434 8.04 14.12 4.28
C HIS A 434 7.07 13.23 5.05
N ASP A 435 6.41 12.30 4.37
CA ASP A 435 5.49 11.34 5.01
C ASP A 435 6.17 10.57 6.15
N VAL A 436 7.37 10.04 5.91
CA VAL A 436 8.15 9.32 6.94
C VAL A 436 8.62 10.25 8.05
N LEU A 437 9.16 11.43 7.71
CA LEU A 437 9.63 12.42 8.70
C LEU A 437 8.49 12.90 9.60
N TYR A 438 7.29 13.03 9.06
CA TYR A 438 6.12 13.55 9.75
C TYR A 438 5.33 12.46 10.50
N GLN A 439 4.99 11.34 9.83
CA GLN A 439 4.10 10.32 10.37
C GLN A 439 4.80 9.33 11.31
N ILE A 440 6.05 8.92 10.96
CA ILE A 440 6.79 7.89 11.68
C ILE A 440 7.76 8.49 12.68
N LEU A 441 8.45 9.57 12.29
CA LEU A 441 9.57 10.14 13.05
C LEU A 441 9.18 11.40 13.83
N GLY A 442 8.05 12.04 13.50
CA GLY A 442 7.56 13.24 14.16
C GLY A 442 7.08 13.00 15.59
N CYS A 443 7.17 14.03 16.43
CA CYS A 443 6.67 13.97 17.82
C CYS A 443 5.15 13.83 17.88
N ARG A 444 4.64 13.05 18.84
CA ARG A 444 3.19 12.85 19.12
C ARG A 444 2.66 13.76 20.22
N ASP A 445 3.17 14.93 20.39
CA ASP A 445 2.85 15.81 21.52
C ASP A 445 1.61 16.68 21.29
N ASP A 446 1.11 16.75 20.06
CA ASP A 446 -0.17 17.40 19.74
C ASP A 446 -1.22 16.35 19.35
N PRO A 447 -2.22 16.08 20.22
CA PRO A 447 -3.27 15.10 19.96
C PRO A 447 -4.22 15.51 18.83
N THR A 448 -4.24 16.78 18.43
CA THR A 448 -5.06 17.32 17.34
C THR A 448 -4.37 17.22 15.98
N SER A 449 -3.06 17.03 15.97
CA SER A 449 -2.23 16.86 14.77
C SER A 449 -2.15 15.40 14.36
N SER A 450 -1.97 15.16 13.04
CA SER A 450 -1.60 13.86 12.50
C SER A 450 -0.09 13.59 12.56
N ARG A 451 0.72 14.53 13.05
CA ARG A 451 2.16 14.34 13.27
C ARG A 451 2.39 13.18 14.23
N GLY A 452 3.28 12.27 13.85
CA GLY A 452 3.63 11.12 14.67
C GLY A 452 2.51 10.11 14.88
N GLU A 453 1.43 10.15 14.10
CA GLU A 453 0.30 9.23 14.28
C GLU A 453 0.73 7.76 14.16
N ALA A 454 1.69 7.45 13.31
CA ALA A 454 2.28 6.12 13.14
C ALA A 454 3.59 5.93 13.93
N ASN A 455 3.98 6.90 14.74
CA ASN A 455 5.12 6.81 15.66
C ASN A 455 4.73 6.04 16.93
N LEU A 456 4.65 4.72 16.83
CA LEU A 456 4.14 3.86 17.92
C LEU A 456 5.02 3.94 19.19
N GLY A 457 6.33 4.12 19.02
CA GLY A 457 7.31 4.20 20.10
C GLY A 457 7.45 5.59 20.72
N GLY A 458 6.84 6.62 20.15
CA GLY A 458 6.86 7.98 20.68
C GLY A 458 8.24 8.64 20.71
N TYR A 459 9.15 8.25 19.81
CA TYR A 459 10.38 9.02 19.56
C TYR A 459 10.04 10.48 19.30
N CYS A 460 10.80 11.40 19.87
CA CYS A 460 10.54 12.83 19.70
C CYS A 460 11.85 13.62 19.67
N ASN A 461 12.04 14.38 18.59
CA ASN A 461 13.16 15.32 18.44
C ASN A 461 12.64 16.59 17.77
N LYS A 462 12.59 17.70 18.53
CA LYS A 462 12.05 18.97 18.04
C LYS A 462 12.81 19.59 16.87
N LYS A 463 14.13 19.29 16.76
CA LYS A 463 14.89 19.72 15.59
C LYS A 463 14.42 19.01 14.33
N LEU A 464 14.10 17.71 14.44
CA LEU A 464 13.52 16.93 13.34
C LEU A 464 12.14 17.47 12.93
N ASP A 465 11.27 17.76 13.92
CA ASP A 465 9.96 18.36 13.63
C ASP A 465 10.09 19.66 12.82
N ALA A 466 10.99 20.56 13.26
CA ALA A 466 11.25 21.82 12.55
C ALA A 466 11.82 21.62 11.13
N ILE A 467 12.61 20.56 10.91
CA ILE A 467 13.09 20.19 9.57
C ILE A 467 11.94 19.65 8.73
N ALA A 468 11.10 18.78 9.26
CA ALA A 468 9.95 18.25 8.55
C ALA A 468 8.99 19.37 8.09
N ASP A 469 8.77 20.40 8.94
CA ASP A 469 7.98 21.56 8.58
C ASP A 469 8.61 22.38 7.42
N LYS A 470 9.93 22.53 7.43
CA LYS A 470 10.64 23.18 6.31
C LYS A 470 10.58 22.34 5.03
N VAL A 471 10.73 21.03 5.12
CA VAL A 471 10.63 20.09 3.99
C VAL A 471 9.25 20.20 3.33
N LEU A 472 8.20 20.39 4.13
CA LEU A 472 6.82 20.52 3.60
C LEU A 472 6.64 21.74 2.70
N VAL A 473 7.34 22.84 2.98
CA VAL A 473 7.12 24.13 2.27
C VAL A 473 8.25 24.50 1.31
N GLU A 474 9.37 23.78 1.30
CA GLU A 474 10.51 24.04 0.42
C GLU A 474 10.18 23.60 -1.01
N THR A 475 10.28 24.53 -1.96
CA THR A 475 9.99 24.33 -3.38
C THR A 475 11.22 24.07 -4.24
N ASP A 476 12.41 24.49 -3.78
CA ASP A 476 13.68 24.15 -4.45
C ASP A 476 14.04 22.69 -4.15
N THR A 477 14.03 21.84 -5.17
CA THR A 477 14.26 20.40 -5.04
C THR A 477 15.60 20.07 -4.39
N ASN A 478 16.68 20.77 -4.74
CA ASN A 478 18.01 20.49 -4.19
C ASN A 478 18.09 20.86 -2.70
N LYS A 479 17.55 22.03 -2.33
CA LYS A 479 17.49 22.43 -0.91
C LYS A 479 16.59 21.48 -0.12
N ARG A 480 15.47 21.08 -0.71
CA ARG A 480 14.54 20.15 -0.10
C ARG A 480 15.20 18.78 0.16
N ASP A 481 15.95 18.24 -0.81
CA ASP A 481 16.68 16.98 -0.65
C ASP A 481 17.73 17.06 0.46
N LEU A 482 18.43 18.20 0.59
CA LEU A 482 19.39 18.41 1.68
C LEU A 482 18.71 18.50 3.05
N LEU A 483 17.54 19.14 3.15
CA LEU A 483 16.74 19.15 4.38
C LEU A 483 16.23 17.75 4.74
N ILE A 484 15.79 16.97 3.77
CA ILE A 484 15.38 15.58 3.95
C ILE A 484 16.54 14.75 4.47
N LYS A 485 17.75 14.92 3.89
CA LYS A 485 18.95 14.23 4.34
C LYS A 485 19.29 14.57 5.79
N GLU A 486 19.31 15.88 6.15
CA GLU A 486 19.50 16.33 7.54
C GLU A 486 18.43 15.73 8.47
N GLY A 487 17.16 15.67 8.02
CA GLY A 487 16.06 15.07 8.76
C GLY A 487 16.32 13.59 9.09
N PHE A 488 16.82 12.80 8.14
CA PHE A 488 17.12 11.38 8.38
C PHE A 488 18.41 11.15 9.18
N GLU A 489 19.39 12.06 9.15
CA GLU A 489 20.61 11.93 9.96
C GLU A 489 20.34 11.94 11.47
N ILE A 490 19.33 12.69 11.93
CA ILE A 490 18.99 12.80 13.34
C ILE A 490 18.55 11.44 13.92
N PRO A 491 17.48 10.79 13.42
CA PRO A 491 17.03 9.50 13.96
C PRO A 491 18.05 8.37 13.71
N ALA A 492 18.88 8.49 12.66
CA ALA A 492 19.98 7.53 12.43
C ALA A 492 21.04 7.62 13.53
N LYS A 493 21.46 8.83 13.95
CA LYS A 493 22.40 9.05 15.06
C LYS A 493 21.81 8.65 16.41
N ASP A 494 20.51 8.86 16.59
CA ASP A 494 19.78 8.51 17.81
C ASP A 494 19.42 7.02 17.91
N PHE A 495 19.70 6.22 16.88
CA PHE A 495 19.23 4.84 16.78
C PHE A 495 17.74 4.72 17.11
N ALA A 496 16.96 5.68 16.64
CA ALA A 496 15.55 5.81 17.00
C ALA A 496 14.70 4.62 16.56
N TYR A 497 15.08 3.99 15.45
CA TYR A 497 14.44 2.82 14.84
C TYR A 497 15.51 1.87 14.31
N ILE A 498 15.12 0.64 14.01
CA ILE A 498 15.97 -0.38 13.40
C ILE A 498 15.40 -0.73 12.03
N PRO A 499 15.74 -0.01 10.94
CA PRO A 499 15.38 -0.40 9.59
C PRO A 499 15.92 -1.80 9.30
N LEU A 500 15.11 -2.71 8.78
CA LEU A 500 15.57 -4.05 8.43
C LEU A 500 15.84 -4.15 6.93
N HIS A 501 14.81 -4.00 6.13
CA HIS A 501 14.92 -4.16 4.68
C HIS A 501 13.71 -3.58 3.95
N GLN A 502 13.91 -3.35 2.65
CA GLN A 502 12.80 -3.20 1.72
C GLN A 502 12.26 -4.59 1.38
N GLN A 503 10.95 -4.73 1.51
CA GLN A 503 10.26 -5.96 1.16
C GLN A 503 10.38 -6.21 -0.34
N ALA A 504 10.48 -7.47 -0.76
CA ALA A 504 10.39 -7.81 -2.17
C ALA A 504 8.94 -8.08 -2.57
N LEU A 505 8.56 -7.61 -3.75
CA LEU A 505 7.35 -8.07 -4.42
C LEU A 505 7.61 -9.40 -5.09
N ALA A 506 6.62 -10.29 -5.04
CA ALA A 506 6.60 -11.54 -5.76
C ALA A 506 5.18 -11.77 -6.29
N TRP A 507 4.96 -11.52 -7.59
CA TRP A 507 3.70 -11.81 -8.27
C TRP A 507 3.87 -13.06 -9.12
N GLY A 508 2.94 -13.99 -9.01
CA GLY A 508 2.88 -15.14 -9.90
C GLY A 508 2.02 -14.82 -11.10
N ALA A 509 2.53 -15.06 -12.30
CA ALA A 509 1.80 -14.77 -13.52
C ALA A 509 1.93 -15.91 -14.53
N SER A 510 0.90 -16.15 -15.32
CA SER A 510 0.98 -16.97 -16.52
C SER A 510 2.05 -16.39 -17.46
N LYS A 511 2.88 -17.23 -18.07
CA LYS A 511 3.86 -16.81 -19.10
C LYS A 511 3.21 -16.21 -20.34
N LYS A 512 1.90 -16.37 -20.51
CA LYS A 512 1.10 -15.75 -21.57
C LYS A 512 0.76 -14.28 -21.27
N LEU A 513 1.10 -13.77 -20.11
CA LEU A 513 0.84 -12.37 -19.76
C LEU A 513 2.08 -11.52 -19.94
N LYS A 514 1.91 -10.35 -20.55
CA LYS A 514 2.81 -9.21 -20.40
C LYS A 514 2.28 -8.36 -19.25
N VAL A 515 3.05 -8.23 -18.19
CA VAL A 515 2.63 -7.57 -16.94
C VAL A 515 3.61 -6.46 -16.59
N VAL A 516 3.10 -5.29 -16.22
CA VAL A 516 3.89 -4.23 -15.59
C VAL A 516 3.76 -4.37 -14.07
N GLN A 517 4.86 -4.67 -13.40
CA GLN A 517 4.92 -4.74 -11.94
C GLN A 517 5.43 -3.40 -11.39
N ARG A 518 4.57 -2.63 -10.69
CA ARG A 518 4.97 -1.37 -10.05
C ARG A 518 5.57 -1.61 -8.67
N ALA A 519 6.46 -0.69 -8.23
CA ALA A 519 7.14 -0.80 -6.93
C ALA A 519 6.24 -0.49 -5.73
N ASP A 520 5.06 0.10 -5.95
CA ASP A 520 4.02 0.34 -4.92
C ASP A 520 3.08 -0.86 -4.70
N ASN A 521 3.34 -1.98 -5.38
CA ASN A 521 2.53 -3.20 -5.31
C ASN A 521 1.12 -3.08 -5.93
N ALA A 522 0.84 -2.07 -6.74
CA ALA A 522 -0.45 -1.95 -7.40
C ALA A 522 -0.51 -2.82 -8.67
N VAL A 523 -1.38 -3.83 -8.67
CA VAL A 523 -1.71 -4.63 -9.87
C VAL A 523 -2.72 -3.85 -10.70
N LEU A 524 -2.31 -3.38 -11.86
CA LEU A 524 -3.12 -2.52 -12.72
C LEU A 524 -3.42 -3.22 -14.06
N PRO A 525 -4.59 -3.88 -14.19
CA PRO A 525 -4.99 -4.63 -15.38
C PRO A 525 -4.94 -3.85 -16.70
N TYR A 526 -5.12 -2.55 -16.69
CA TYR A 526 -5.02 -1.76 -17.94
C TYR A 526 -3.60 -1.70 -18.53
N TRP A 527 -2.58 -2.19 -17.80
CA TRP A 527 -1.22 -2.42 -18.31
C TRP A 527 -0.88 -3.91 -18.45
N ILE A 528 -1.88 -4.78 -18.40
CA ILE A 528 -1.70 -6.21 -18.61
C ILE A 528 -2.29 -6.60 -19.96
N SER A 529 -1.51 -7.28 -20.77
CA SER A 529 -1.99 -7.86 -22.01
C SER A 529 -1.75 -9.36 -22.05
N LYS A 530 -2.66 -10.09 -22.69
CA LYS A 530 -2.59 -11.54 -22.86
C LYS A 530 -2.06 -11.85 -24.26
N GLN A 531 -0.97 -12.63 -24.31
CA GLN A 531 -0.41 -13.12 -25.56
C GLN A 531 -1.25 -14.32 -26.06
N GLU A 532 -1.40 -14.45 -27.36
CA GLU A 532 -2.14 -15.55 -28.00
C GLU A 532 -1.43 -16.91 -27.82
#